data_7b03d3582d4b6a2548de158009d61094
#
_entry.id   7b03d3582d4b6a2548de158009d61094
#
_cell.length_a   1.000
_cell.length_b   1.000
_cell.length_c   1.000
_cell.angle_alpha   90.00
_cell.angle_beta   90.00
_cell.angle_gamma   90.00
#
_symmetry.space_group_name_H-M   'P 1'
#
loop_
_entity.id
_entity.type
_entity.pdbx_description
1 polymer ?
#
loop_
_entity_poly.entity_id
_entity_poly.type
_entity_poly.pdbx_seq_one_letter_code
_entity_poly.pdbx_strand_id
1 'polypeptide(L)'
;VAAAYGAERDQSAVAFTPGAERALSALDGDYRIGMVTNGDPGMQSQKLAGLGVEDYFEVVVHGGVDAPYKPNAEPFHLALDELGVAPERAVHVGNSHEADVVGAHAAGLRSVWLADGREVVDLDPVPHHVVESLHDVAAEPWV
;
A
#
# COMPACT_ATOMS: atom_id res chain seq x y z
N VAL A 1 9.96 -11.51 0.28
CA VAL A 1 8.61 -11.02 0.52
C VAL A 1 8.57 -9.52 0.39
N ALA A 2 7.58 -9.01 -0.31
CA ALA A 2 7.41 -7.59 -0.52
C ALA A 2 6.05 -7.14 0.03
N ALA A 3 6.02 -5.94 0.59
CA ALA A 3 4.80 -5.27 1.00
C ALA A 3 4.71 -3.93 0.27
N ALA A 4 3.53 -3.59 -0.21
CA ALA A 4 3.27 -2.31 -0.85
C ALA A 4 2.09 -1.64 -0.15
N TYR A 5 2.18 -0.33 0.00
CA TYR A 5 1.15 0.47 0.66
C TYR A 5 0.55 1.46 -0.32
N GLY A 6 -0.79 1.51 -0.37
CA GLY A 6 -1.52 2.46 -1.18
C GLY A 6 -2.29 3.44 -0.32
N ALA A 7 -2.19 4.73 -0.60
CA ALA A 7 -2.90 5.78 0.11
C ALA A 7 -3.81 6.54 -0.86
N GLU A 8 -5.11 6.45 -0.62
CA GLU A 8 -6.13 7.04 -1.48
C GLU A 8 -6.83 8.24 -0.86
N ARG A 9 -6.52 8.54 0.39
CA ARG A 9 -7.23 9.54 1.16
C ARG A 9 -6.88 10.94 0.70
N ASP A 10 -7.62 11.90 1.24
CA ASP A 10 -7.47 13.31 0.96
C ASP A 10 -6.01 13.74 0.96
N GLN A 11 -5.54 14.22 -0.19
CA GLN A 11 -4.16 14.63 -0.37
C GLN A 11 -3.82 15.89 0.43
N SER A 12 -4.82 16.64 0.86
CA SER A 12 -4.61 17.83 1.69
C SER A 12 -4.33 17.48 3.14
N ALA A 13 -4.66 16.26 3.56
CA ALA A 13 -4.41 15.82 4.92
C ALA A 13 -2.91 15.69 5.17
N VAL A 14 -2.41 16.37 6.19
CA VAL A 14 -1.00 16.30 6.56
C VAL A 14 -0.71 15.03 7.34
N ALA A 15 -1.67 14.55 8.12
CA ALA A 15 -1.50 13.38 8.94
C ALA A 15 -1.52 12.10 8.08
N PHE A 16 -0.50 11.28 8.24
CA PHE A 16 -0.48 9.93 7.69
C PHE A 16 -1.42 9.05 8.51
N THR A 17 -1.82 7.90 7.94
CA THR A 17 -2.65 6.94 8.67
C THR A 17 -1.93 6.53 9.97
N PRO A 18 -2.63 6.54 11.12
CA PRO A 18 -2.01 6.15 12.39
C PRO A 18 -1.35 4.78 12.33
N GLY A 19 -0.17 4.68 12.89
CA GLY A 19 0.60 3.45 12.91
C GLY A 19 1.50 3.23 11.70
N ALA A 20 1.48 4.14 10.70
CA ALA A 20 2.27 3.98 9.47
C ALA A 20 3.77 3.87 9.76
N GLU A 21 4.34 4.80 10.53
CA GLU A 21 5.76 4.77 10.85
C GLU A 21 6.14 3.50 11.61
N ARG A 22 5.33 3.10 12.57
CA ARG A 22 5.57 1.89 13.35
C ARG A 22 5.52 0.65 12.46
N ALA A 23 4.54 0.56 11.58
CA ALA A 23 4.42 -0.56 10.65
C ALA A 23 5.62 -0.63 9.72
N LEU A 24 6.02 0.49 9.13
CA LEU A 24 7.16 0.55 8.24
C LEU A 24 8.45 0.17 8.96
N SER A 25 8.65 0.68 10.16
CA SER A 25 9.82 0.35 10.96
C SER A 25 9.86 -1.13 11.32
N ALA A 26 8.72 -1.74 11.66
CA ALA A 26 8.65 -3.14 12.01
C ALA A 26 8.90 -4.06 10.81
N LEU A 27 8.49 -3.65 9.62
CA LEU A 27 8.66 -4.44 8.40
C LEU A 27 10.02 -4.24 7.74
N ASP A 28 10.66 -3.11 8.01
CA ASP A 28 11.95 -2.78 7.42
C ASP A 28 13.02 -3.81 7.83
N GLY A 29 13.77 -4.28 6.86
CA GLY A 29 14.76 -5.33 7.08
C GLY A 29 14.27 -6.74 6.85
N ASP A 30 13.00 -7.03 7.15
CA ASP A 30 12.39 -8.34 6.89
C ASP A 30 11.69 -8.39 5.54
N TYR A 31 11.24 -7.23 5.05
CA TYR A 31 10.51 -7.10 3.81
C TYR A 31 11.09 -5.98 2.96
N ARG A 32 10.96 -6.13 1.65
CA ARG A 32 11.20 -5.04 0.72
C ARG A 32 9.91 -4.23 0.64
N ILE A 33 10.01 -2.91 0.77
CA ILE A 33 8.85 -2.03 0.90
C ILE A 33 8.78 -1.07 -0.28
N GLY A 34 7.62 -1.01 -0.89
CA GLY A 34 7.31 -0.05 -1.95
C GLY A 34 5.99 0.63 -1.68
N MET A 35 5.77 1.76 -2.34
CA MET A 35 4.51 2.49 -2.30
C MET A 35 3.91 2.56 -3.70
N VAL A 36 2.61 2.28 -3.80
CA VAL A 36 1.82 2.51 -5.01
C VAL A 36 0.67 3.42 -4.62
N THR A 37 0.64 4.61 -5.18
CA THR A 37 -0.33 5.64 -4.80
C THR A 37 -0.90 6.34 -6.03
N ASN A 38 -2.18 6.72 -5.97
CA ASN A 38 -2.80 7.57 -6.98
C ASN A 38 -2.63 9.07 -6.67
N GLY A 39 -1.85 9.39 -5.64
CA GLY A 39 -1.64 10.76 -5.23
C GLY A 39 -0.68 11.53 -6.14
N ASP A 40 -0.78 12.85 -6.07
CA ASP A 40 0.11 13.75 -6.81
C ASP A 40 1.56 13.59 -6.35
N PRO A 41 2.53 13.43 -7.28
CA PRO A 41 3.93 13.20 -6.89
C PRO A 41 4.52 14.28 -5.98
N GLY A 42 4.25 15.55 -6.27
CA GLY A 42 4.77 16.65 -5.47
C GLY A 42 4.21 16.64 -4.05
N MET A 43 2.91 16.45 -3.92
CA MET A 43 2.24 16.40 -2.61
C MET A 43 2.68 15.18 -1.81
N GLN A 44 2.83 14.02 -2.46
CA GLN A 44 3.27 12.81 -1.78
C GLN A 44 4.70 12.92 -1.29
N SER A 45 5.59 13.50 -2.11
CA SER A 45 6.98 13.71 -1.71
C SER A 45 7.08 14.62 -0.49
N GLN A 46 6.32 15.71 -0.46
CA GLN A 46 6.30 16.62 0.68
C GLN A 46 5.77 15.93 1.94
N LYS A 47 4.70 15.15 1.79
CA LYS A 47 4.10 14.43 2.89
C LYS A 47 5.08 13.41 3.49
N LEU A 48 5.72 12.62 2.64
CA LEU A 48 6.67 11.60 3.07
C LEU A 48 7.89 12.23 3.76
N ALA A 49 8.42 13.30 3.18
CA ALA A 49 9.56 14.02 3.77
C ALA A 49 9.20 14.63 5.12
N GLY A 50 8.00 15.24 5.22
CA GLY A 50 7.54 15.84 6.47
C GLY A 50 7.34 14.82 7.59
N LEU A 51 7.03 13.57 7.25
CA LEU A 51 6.83 12.49 8.22
C LEU A 51 8.10 11.68 8.48
N GLY A 52 9.14 11.88 7.69
CA GLY A 52 10.40 11.15 7.84
C GLY A 52 10.31 9.67 7.49
N VAL A 53 9.36 9.28 6.63
CA VAL A 53 9.13 7.87 6.27
C VAL A 53 9.59 7.53 4.85
N GLU A 54 10.07 8.51 4.08
CA GLU A 54 10.42 8.30 2.68
C GLU A 54 11.52 7.25 2.49
N ASP A 55 12.44 7.13 3.43
CA ASP A 55 13.57 6.21 3.33
C ASP A 55 13.17 4.74 3.49
N TYR A 56 11.96 4.47 3.98
CA TYR A 56 11.47 3.10 4.08
C TYR A 56 11.11 2.51 2.72
N PHE A 57 10.80 3.35 1.74
CA PHE A 57 10.33 2.88 0.44
C PHE A 57 11.49 2.77 -0.56
N GLU A 58 11.70 1.57 -1.08
CA GLU A 58 12.69 1.33 -2.14
C GLU A 58 12.18 1.82 -3.50
N VAL A 59 10.87 1.90 -3.66
CA VAL A 59 10.23 2.39 -4.88
C VAL A 59 8.93 3.11 -4.51
N VAL A 60 8.62 4.16 -5.24
CA VAL A 60 7.33 4.86 -5.14
C VAL A 60 6.79 4.99 -6.56
N VAL A 61 5.62 4.40 -6.80
CA VAL A 61 4.93 4.47 -8.09
C VAL A 61 3.71 5.37 -7.95
N HIS A 62 3.61 6.35 -8.83
CA HIS A 62 2.50 7.29 -8.86
C HIS A 62 1.54 6.90 -9.98
N GLY A 63 0.39 6.36 -9.62
CA GLY A 63 -0.68 6.06 -10.56
C GLY A 63 -1.17 7.33 -11.24
N GLY A 64 -1.34 7.26 -12.56
CA GLY A 64 -1.68 8.41 -13.37
C GLY A 64 -0.48 9.19 -13.89
N VAL A 65 0.74 8.85 -13.45
CA VAL A 65 1.98 9.48 -13.88
C VAL A 65 2.96 8.42 -14.40
N ASP A 66 3.39 7.51 -13.53
CA ASP A 66 4.35 6.45 -13.88
C ASP A 66 3.68 5.27 -14.57
N ALA A 67 2.40 5.07 -14.28
CA ALA A 67 1.56 3.99 -14.78
C ALA A 67 0.10 4.43 -14.66
N PRO A 68 -0.86 3.69 -15.26
CA PRO A 68 -2.28 3.99 -15.05
C PRO A 68 -2.67 3.99 -13.57
N TYR A 69 -3.76 4.65 -13.24
CA TYR A 69 -4.29 4.67 -11.88
C TYR A 69 -4.66 3.27 -11.40
N LYS A 70 -4.48 3.00 -10.10
CA LYS A 70 -5.14 1.85 -9.48
C LYS A 70 -6.67 1.99 -9.68
N PRO A 71 -7.41 0.94 -9.93
CA PRO A 71 -7.10 -0.47 -9.73
C PRO A 71 -6.46 -1.19 -10.93
N ASN A 72 -5.95 -0.49 -11.92
CA ASN A 72 -5.21 -1.16 -12.98
C ASN A 72 -4.03 -1.93 -12.38
N ALA A 73 -3.66 -3.06 -12.98
CA ALA A 73 -2.59 -3.90 -12.49
C ALA A 73 -1.20 -3.30 -12.72
N GLU A 74 -1.03 -2.48 -13.74
CA GLU A 74 0.27 -1.98 -14.18
C GLU A 74 1.08 -1.27 -13.09
N PRO A 75 0.49 -0.36 -12.26
CA PRO A 75 1.31 0.29 -11.23
C PRO A 75 1.86 -0.69 -10.19
N PHE A 76 1.10 -1.75 -9.88
CA PHE A 76 1.58 -2.79 -8.98
C PHE A 76 2.73 -3.57 -9.61
N HIS A 77 2.59 -3.94 -10.88
CA HIS A 77 3.63 -4.67 -11.60
C HIS A 77 4.90 -3.85 -11.74
N LEU A 78 4.78 -2.55 -12.00
CA LEU A 78 5.94 -1.67 -12.06
C LEU A 78 6.69 -1.65 -10.73
N ALA A 79 5.98 -1.52 -9.62
CA ALA A 79 6.61 -1.55 -8.30
C ALA A 79 7.28 -2.90 -8.02
N LEU A 80 6.62 -4.00 -8.36
CA LEU A 80 7.18 -5.34 -8.15
C LEU A 80 8.41 -5.59 -8.99
N ASP A 81 8.45 -5.11 -10.22
CA ASP A 81 9.61 -5.23 -11.09
C ASP A 81 10.81 -4.49 -10.48
N GLU A 82 10.60 -3.30 -9.96
CA GLU A 82 11.65 -2.55 -9.28
C GLU A 82 12.12 -3.22 -7.99
N LEU A 83 11.22 -3.86 -7.26
CA LEU A 83 11.56 -4.59 -6.05
C LEU A 83 12.16 -5.97 -6.35
N GLY A 84 11.99 -6.49 -7.56
CA GLY A 84 12.47 -7.81 -7.93
C GLY A 84 11.69 -8.94 -7.26
N VAL A 85 10.38 -8.76 -7.07
CA VAL A 85 9.53 -9.70 -6.34
C VAL A 85 8.38 -10.15 -7.22
N ALA A 86 8.07 -11.44 -7.19
CA ALA A 86 6.91 -11.98 -7.91
C ALA A 86 5.61 -11.58 -7.20
N PRO A 87 4.51 -11.36 -7.95
CA PRO A 87 3.23 -10.93 -7.37
C PRO A 87 2.73 -11.84 -6.25
N GLU A 88 2.83 -13.14 -6.40
CA GLU A 88 2.35 -14.10 -5.40
C GLU A 88 3.14 -14.07 -4.09
N ARG A 89 4.26 -13.37 -4.07
CA ARG A 89 5.08 -13.17 -2.87
C ARG A 89 4.95 -11.77 -2.30
N ALA A 90 3.98 -11.03 -2.78
CA ALA A 90 3.78 -9.64 -2.39
C ALA A 90 2.43 -9.45 -1.70
N VAL A 91 2.39 -8.50 -0.80
CA VAL A 91 1.18 -8.09 -0.09
C VAL A 91 0.99 -6.59 -0.30
N HIS A 92 -0.20 -6.19 -0.67
CA HIS A 92 -0.56 -4.77 -0.77
C HIS A 92 -1.52 -4.40 0.35
N VAL A 93 -1.17 -3.38 1.10
CA VAL A 93 -1.97 -2.84 2.20
C VAL A 93 -2.56 -1.51 1.77
N GLY A 94 -3.87 -1.38 1.85
CA GLY A 94 -4.53 -0.13 1.48
C GLY A 94 -5.91 0.01 2.09
N ASN A 95 -6.44 1.22 2.05
CA ASN A 95 -7.73 1.56 2.65
C ASN A 95 -8.88 1.64 1.66
N SER A 96 -8.61 1.64 0.36
CA SER A 96 -9.65 1.69 -0.66
C SER A 96 -9.90 0.29 -1.20
N HIS A 97 -11.15 -0.20 -1.04
CA HIS A 97 -11.49 -1.50 -1.62
C HIS A 97 -11.29 -1.49 -3.13
N GLU A 98 -11.81 -0.48 -3.82
CA GLU A 98 -11.75 -0.42 -5.27
C GLU A 98 -10.33 -0.27 -5.80
N ALA A 99 -9.57 0.67 -5.25
CA ALA A 99 -8.22 0.93 -5.75
C ALA A 99 -7.23 -0.13 -5.28
N ASP A 100 -7.28 -0.50 -4.01
CA ASP A 100 -6.24 -1.32 -3.38
C ASP A 100 -6.56 -2.82 -3.39
N VAL A 101 -7.76 -3.21 -2.98
CA VAL A 101 -8.12 -4.63 -2.94
C VAL A 101 -8.34 -5.17 -4.35
N VAL A 102 -9.19 -4.51 -5.11
CA VAL A 102 -9.45 -4.90 -6.51
C VAL A 102 -8.16 -4.85 -7.32
N GLY A 103 -7.39 -3.78 -7.15
CA GLY A 103 -6.12 -3.61 -7.87
C GLY A 103 -5.10 -4.69 -7.52
N ALA A 104 -4.93 -4.99 -6.24
CA ALA A 104 -4.01 -6.04 -5.80
C ALA A 104 -4.40 -7.40 -6.39
N HIS A 105 -5.69 -7.74 -6.34
CA HIS A 105 -6.18 -9.01 -6.90
C HIS A 105 -5.97 -9.07 -8.42
N ALA A 106 -6.23 -7.98 -9.12
CA ALA A 106 -5.98 -7.91 -10.57
C ALA A 106 -4.51 -8.10 -10.91
N ALA A 107 -3.62 -7.66 -10.04
CA ALA A 107 -2.16 -7.79 -10.25
C ALA A 107 -1.58 -9.10 -9.71
N GLY A 108 -2.37 -9.90 -9.02
CA GLY A 108 -1.92 -11.18 -8.48
C GLY A 108 -1.28 -11.11 -7.09
N LEU A 109 -1.42 -9.98 -6.39
CA LEU A 109 -0.92 -9.81 -5.03
C LEU A 109 -1.95 -10.27 -4.01
N ARG A 110 -1.50 -10.53 -2.80
CA ARG A 110 -2.39 -10.62 -1.65
C ARG A 110 -2.78 -9.23 -1.20
N SER A 111 -3.99 -9.10 -0.68
CA SER A 111 -4.51 -7.82 -0.21
C SER A 111 -4.75 -7.84 1.29
N VAL A 112 -4.39 -6.73 1.92
CA VAL A 112 -4.75 -6.43 3.31
C VAL A 112 -5.56 -5.15 3.27
N TRP A 113 -6.82 -5.23 3.66
CA TRP A 113 -7.70 -4.06 3.67
C TRP A 113 -7.66 -3.40 5.04
N LEU A 114 -7.31 -2.12 5.04
CA LEU A 114 -7.33 -1.28 6.24
C LEU A 114 -8.75 -0.75 6.40
N ALA A 115 -9.50 -1.39 7.28
CA ALA A 115 -10.92 -1.10 7.42
C ALA A 115 -11.21 0.23 8.09
N ASP A 116 -10.45 0.59 9.10
CA ASP A 116 -10.56 1.87 9.80
C ASP A 116 -12.02 2.13 10.24
N GLY A 117 -12.60 1.18 10.96
CA GLY A 117 -13.96 1.29 11.47
C GLY A 117 -15.07 0.91 10.50
N ARG A 118 -14.75 0.60 9.25
CA ARG A 118 -15.73 0.18 8.25
C ARG A 118 -16.02 -1.31 8.37
N GLU A 119 -17.23 -1.71 7.98
CA GLU A 119 -17.61 -3.11 8.00
C GLU A 119 -17.23 -3.83 6.71
N VAL A 120 -16.88 -5.11 6.83
CA VAL A 120 -16.60 -5.98 5.68
C VAL A 120 -17.93 -6.61 5.26
N VAL A 121 -18.72 -5.86 4.48
CA VAL A 121 -20.03 -6.31 4.01
C VAL A 121 -20.07 -6.22 2.49
N ASP A 122 -20.44 -7.33 1.87
CA ASP A 122 -20.65 -7.41 0.41
C ASP A 122 -19.45 -6.94 -0.43
N LEU A 123 -18.23 -7.17 0.07
CA LEU A 123 -17.03 -6.84 -0.69
C LEU A 123 -16.74 -7.93 -1.71
N ASP A 124 -16.51 -7.53 -2.96
CA ASP A 124 -16.14 -8.43 -4.05
C ASP A 124 -15.05 -7.75 -4.90
N PRO A 125 -13.81 -8.27 -4.92
CA PRO A 125 -13.35 -9.46 -4.21
C PRO A 125 -13.22 -9.23 -2.70
N VAL A 126 -13.28 -10.31 -1.95
CA VAL A 126 -13.05 -10.28 -0.51
C VAL A 126 -11.54 -10.11 -0.25
N PRO A 127 -11.13 -9.17 0.61
CA PRO A 127 -9.73 -9.04 0.95
C PRO A 127 -9.16 -10.33 1.57
N HIS A 128 -7.90 -10.63 1.31
CA HIS A 128 -7.26 -11.79 1.94
C HIS A 128 -7.15 -11.61 3.45
N HIS A 129 -6.89 -10.38 3.88
CA HIS A 129 -6.81 -10.02 5.30
C HIS A 129 -7.50 -8.68 5.52
N VAL A 130 -8.03 -8.49 6.71
CA VAL A 130 -8.63 -7.22 7.13
C VAL A 130 -7.98 -6.82 8.45
N VAL A 131 -7.50 -5.60 8.51
CA VAL A 131 -6.95 -5.02 9.73
C VAL A 131 -7.65 -3.72 10.05
N GLU A 132 -7.70 -3.36 11.32
CA GLU A 132 -8.37 -2.14 11.75
C GLU A 132 -7.45 -0.94 11.60
N SER A 133 -6.16 -1.12 11.84
CA SER A 133 -5.16 -0.07 11.74
C SER A 133 -3.82 -0.61 11.25
N LEU A 134 -2.92 0.29 10.87
CA LEU A 134 -1.56 -0.09 10.48
C LEU A 134 -0.74 -0.64 11.65
N HIS A 135 -1.15 -0.39 12.90
CA HIS A 135 -0.53 -1.04 14.06
C HIS A 135 -0.67 -2.56 13.98
N ASP A 136 -1.79 -3.04 13.46
CA ASP A 136 -2.03 -4.48 13.32
C ASP A 136 -1.15 -5.09 12.23
N VAL A 137 -0.79 -4.32 11.21
CA VAL A 137 0.11 -4.77 10.15
C VAL A 137 1.49 -5.10 10.71
N ALA A 138 1.96 -4.33 11.69
CA ALA A 138 3.27 -4.53 12.29
C ALA A 138 3.38 -5.85 13.06
N ALA A 139 2.25 -6.44 13.47
CA ALA A 139 2.22 -7.61 14.33
C ALA A 139 2.18 -8.95 13.57
N GLU A 140 1.90 -8.94 12.27
CA GLU A 140 1.62 -10.14 11.51
C GLU A 140 2.75 -10.53 10.56
N PRO A 141 3.07 -11.84 10.46
CA PRO A 141 3.90 -12.34 9.36
C PRO A 141 3.00 -12.50 8.12
N TRP A 142 3.15 -11.61 7.16
CA TRP A 142 2.28 -11.59 5.99
C TRP A 142 2.62 -12.63 4.93
N VAL A 143 3.74 -13.31 5.09
CA VAL A 143 4.14 -14.36 4.14
C VAL A 143 4.90 -15.46 4.84
#